data_a91445899f44e110520bb454217ca542
#
_entry.id   a91445899f44e110520bb454217ca542
#
_cell.length_a   1.000
_cell.length_b   1.000
_cell.length_c   1.000
_cell.angle_alpha   90.00
_cell.angle_beta   90.00
_cell.angle_gamma   90.00
#
_symmetry.space_group_name_H-M   'P 1'
#
loop_
_entity.id
_entity.type
_entity.pdbx_description
1 polymer ?
#
loop_
_entity_poly.entity_id
_entity_poly.type
_entity_poly.pdbx_seq_one_letter_code
_entity_poly.pdbx_strand_id
1 'polypeptide(L)'
;MDCTTLYLGGEGNGRFLLGVDGQEVSVKPGEVLYVPPKTLCGTKTDSGMIYTEIILKKENFTMNNIIKAGQPTELKNLISYEEGSIANLDIAHADNMKFVLMAFDEGTGLTPHRAPGNAILTALEGKAIIGYEGKDYELNAGESFRFDKNGLHSVTAQGKFKMSLLLVIE
;
A
#
# COMPACT_ATOMS: atom_id res chain seq x y z
N MET A 1 18.71 0.37 12.40
CA MET A 1 18.65 -0.23 11.03
C MET A 1 19.08 0.80 10.00
N ASP A 2 19.90 0.41 9.00
CA ASP A 2 20.31 1.30 7.90
C ASP A 2 19.36 1.23 6.70
N CYS A 3 18.08 1.03 6.94
CA CYS A 3 17.04 0.90 5.93
C CYS A 3 15.88 1.85 6.21
N THR A 4 15.20 2.26 5.16
CA THR A 4 13.92 2.95 5.25
C THR A 4 12.83 1.90 5.47
N THR A 5 11.88 2.19 6.34
CA THR A 5 10.77 1.28 6.60
C THR A 5 9.43 2.00 6.46
N LEU A 6 8.48 1.34 5.80
CA LEU A 6 7.08 1.72 5.75
C LEU A 6 6.27 0.71 6.56
N TYR A 7 5.48 1.18 7.51
CA TYR A 7 4.52 0.37 8.25
C TYR A 7 3.11 0.74 7.80
N LEU A 8 2.39 -0.22 7.24
CA LEU A 8 1.01 -0.05 6.81
C LEU A 8 0.08 -0.68 7.84
N GLY A 9 -0.77 0.11 8.46
CA GLY A 9 -1.75 -0.35 9.44
C GLY A 9 -2.79 -1.25 8.78
N GLY A 10 -2.96 -2.44 9.33
CA GLY A 10 -3.98 -3.43 8.94
C GLY A 10 -5.15 -3.44 9.92
N GLU A 11 -5.10 -4.25 10.95
CA GLU A 11 -6.17 -4.36 11.96
C GLU A 11 -5.68 -3.94 13.35
N GLY A 12 -6.63 -3.56 14.21
CA GLY A 12 -6.37 -3.19 15.59
C GLY A 12 -5.76 -1.80 15.75
N ASN A 13 -5.28 -1.52 16.95
CA ASN A 13 -4.64 -0.24 17.29
C ASN A 13 -3.26 -0.50 17.85
N GLY A 14 -2.26 0.07 17.20
CA GLY A 14 -0.88 -0.01 17.64
C GLY A 14 -0.23 1.35 17.76
N ARG A 15 0.82 1.40 18.56
CA ARG A 15 1.67 2.56 18.72
C ARG A 15 3.09 2.19 18.32
N PHE A 16 3.71 3.06 17.57
CA PHE A 16 5.13 3.00 17.24
C PHE A 16 5.88 3.97 18.12
N LEU A 17 7.00 3.53 18.67
CA LEU A 17 7.89 4.31 19.53
C LEU A 17 9.08 4.72 18.67
N LEU A 18 9.21 6.01 18.38
CA LEU A 18 10.22 6.52 17.46
C LEU A 18 11.30 7.30 18.20
N GLY A 19 12.56 7.13 17.75
CA GLY A 19 13.72 7.82 18.30
C GLY A 19 14.12 7.35 19.69
N VAL A 20 15.15 7.99 20.24
CA VAL A 20 15.69 7.68 21.58
C VAL A 20 14.74 8.11 22.70
N ASP A 21 13.90 9.11 22.43
CA ASP A 21 12.95 9.66 23.38
C ASP A 21 11.63 8.86 23.42
N GLY A 22 11.49 7.85 22.53
CA GLY A 22 10.31 6.99 22.47
C GLY A 22 9.02 7.73 22.14
N GLN A 23 9.06 8.71 21.23
CA GLN A 23 7.86 9.40 20.76
C GLN A 23 6.82 8.39 20.31
N GLU A 24 5.65 8.37 20.96
CA GLU A 24 4.56 7.48 20.59
C GLU A 24 3.76 8.04 19.40
N VAL A 25 3.58 7.20 18.38
CA VAL A 25 2.81 7.51 17.17
C VAL A 25 1.82 6.38 16.94
N SER A 26 0.53 6.69 16.94
CA SER A 26 -0.53 5.72 16.63
C SER A 26 -0.69 5.57 15.12
N VAL A 27 -0.79 4.32 14.65
CA VAL A 27 -1.06 3.99 13.25
C VAL A 27 -2.35 3.18 13.19
N LYS A 28 -3.33 3.68 12.43
CA LYS A 28 -4.64 3.07 12.25
C LYS A 28 -4.69 2.25 10.96
N PRO A 29 -5.71 1.37 10.80
CA PRO A 29 -5.97 0.71 9.52
C PRO A 29 -6.05 1.69 8.36
N GLY A 30 -5.33 1.39 7.26
CA GLY A 30 -5.27 2.24 6.07
C GLY A 30 -4.27 3.42 6.13
N GLU A 31 -3.62 3.62 7.27
CA GLU A 31 -2.52 4.60 7.39
C GLU A 31 -1.16 3.96 7.09
N VAL A 32 -0.25 4.79 6.61
CA VAL A 32 1.17 4.45 6.46
C VAL A 32 2.01 5.33 7.38
N LEU A 33 3.00 4.72 8.03
CA LEU A 33 4.05 5.41 8.78
C LEU A 33 5.39 5.21 8.09
N TYR A 34 6.03 6.30 7.71
CA TYR A 34 7.39 6.29 7.18
C TYR A 34 8.42 6.48 8.30
N VAL A 35 9.34 5.54 8.42
CA VAL A 35 10.46 5.60 9.37
C VAL A 35 11.78 5.65 8.58
N PRO A 36 12.52 6.78 8.65
CA PRO A 36 13.78 6.94 7.94
C PRO A 36 14.90 6.04 8.50
N PRO A 37 15.99 5.85 7.73
CA PRO A 37 17.14 5.10 8.20
C PRO A 37 17.69 5.64 9.53
N LYS A 38 18.28 4.77 10.34
CA LYS A 38 18.91 5.08 11.64
C LYS A 38 17.95 5.58 12.73
N THR A 39 16.64 5.56 12.47
CA THR A 39 15.63 5.82 13.52
C THR A 39 15.41 4.56 14.34
N LEU A 40 15.49 4.68 15.65
CA LEU A 40 15.04 3.62 16.56
C LEU A 40 13.53 3.50 16.43
N CYS A 41 13.02 2.29 16.25
CA CYS A 41 11.61 2.03 16.15
C CYS A 41 11.25 0.80 16.96
N GLY A 42 10.27 0.93 17.84
CA GLY A 42 9.66 -0.16 18.58
C GLY A 42 8.15 -0.15 18.35
N THR A 43 7.48 -1.24 18.71
CA THR A 43 6.03 -1.37 18.60
C THR A 43 5.41 -1.72 19.94
N LYS A 44 4.23 -1.19 20.21
CA LYS A 44 3.47 -1.45 21.43
C LYS A 44 1.98 -1.52 21.11
N THR A 45 1.30 -2.48 21.69
CA THR A 45 -0.16 -2.62 21.59
C THR A 45 -0.75 -3.12 22.90
N ASP A 46 -1.97 -2.69 23.22
CA ASP A 46 -2.72 -3.15 24.39
C ASP A 46 -3.75 -4.23 24.02
N SER A 47 -4.20 -4.27 22.75
CA SER A 47 -5.28 -5.15 22.30
C SER A 47 -4.96 -5.97 21.04
N GLY A 48 -3.73 -5.91 20.58
CA GLY A 48 -3.30 -6.52 19.33
C GLY A 48 -3.31 -5.53 18.16
N MET A 49 -2.40 -5.77 17.20
CA MET A 49 -2.23 -4.98 16.00
C MET A 49 -1.71 -5.88 14.88
N ILE A 50 -2.24 -5.69 13.68
CA ILE A 50 -1.69 -6.26 12.45
C ILE A 50 -1.17 -5.12 11.58
N TYR A 51 0.01 -5.25 11.02
CA TYR A 51 0.58 -4.31 10.06
C TYR A 51 1.44 -5.01 9.02
N THR A 52 1.60 -4.39 7.88
CA THR A 52 2.56 -4.80 6.86
C THR A 52 3.81 -3.95 6.99
N GLU A 53 4.98 -4.57 7.02
CA GLU A 53 6.27 -3.91 7.04
C GLU A 53 6.95 -4.03 5.68
N ILE A 54 7.31 -2.90 5.07
CA ILE A 54 8.08 -2.83 3.83
C ILE A 54 9.44 -2.23 4.16
N ILE A 55 10.49 -3.05 4.06
CA ILE A 55 11.85 -2.63 4.35
C ILE A 55 12.56 -2.32 3.03
N LEU A 56 12.95 -1.05 2.85
CA LEU A 56 13.67 -0.56 1.69
C LEU A 56 15.16 -0.42 2.04
N LYS A 57 16.01 -1.27 1.45
CA LYS A 57 17.46 -1.16 1.62
C LYS A 57 17.97 0.08 0.88
N LYS A 58 18.99 0.73 1.43
CA LYS A 58 19.50 2.06 1.10
C LYS A 58 19.88 2.29 -0.38
N GLU A 59 20.06 1.27 -1.16
CA GLU A 59 20.56 1.37 -2.53
C GLU A 59 19.40 1.32 -3.53
N ASN A 60 19.30 2.39 -4.33
CA ASN A 60 18.44 2.47 -5.53
C ASN A 60 16.91 2.50 -5.30
N PHE A 61 16.40 3.19 -4.28
CA PHE A 61 14.97 3.49 -4.24
C PHE A 61 14.69 5.00 -4.25
N THR A 62 13.57 5.36 -4.83
CA THR A 62 12.99 6.71 -4.78
C THR A 62 11.71 6.66 -3.96
N MET A 63 11.52 7.63 -3.08
CA MET A 63 10.31 7.78 -2.29
C MET A 63 9.69 9.14 -2.51
N ASN A 64 8.38 9.17 -2.63
CA ASN A 64 7.61 10.40 -2.76
C ASN A 64 7.61 11.17 -1.44
N ASN A 65 7.94 12.46 -1.49
CA ASN A 65 8.00 13.34 -0.32
C ASN A 65 6.62 13.72 0.27
N ILE A 66 5.53 13.22 -0.30
CA ILE A 66 4.17 13.46 0.20
C ILE A 66 3.95 12.82 1.57
N ILE A 67 4.63 11.70 1.86
CA ILE A 67 4.60 11.02 3.15
C ILE A 67 5.73 11.58 4.01
N LYS A 68 5.37 12.18 5.15
CA LYS A 68 6.34 12.77 6.07
C LYS A 68 6.83 11.77 7.09
N ALA A 69 8.13 11.83 7.40
CA ALA A 69 8.74 10.95 8.39
C ALA A 69 8.08 11.10 9.76
N GLY A 70 7.79 9.98 10.42
CA GLY A 70 7.22 9.94 11.76
C GLY A 70 5.76 10.42 11.88
N GLN A 71 5.08 10.68 10.74
CA GLN A 71 3.69 11.12 10.71
C GLN A 71 2.82 10.07 10.00
N PRO A 72 1.84 9.46 10.68
CA PRO A 72 0.89 8.58 10.03
C PRO A 72 0.08 9.34 8.97
N THR A 73 -0.09 8.72 7.82
CA THR A 73 -0.78 9.31 6.69
C THR A 73 -1.80 8.32 6.14
N GLU A 74 -3.05 8.72 6.00
CA GLU A 74 -4.11 7.89 5.43
C GLU A 74 -3.94 7.80 3.90
N LEU A 75 -3.61 6.60 3.41
CA LEU A 75 -3.23 6.37 2.02
C LEU A 75 -4.31 6.81 1.02
N LYS A 76 -5.58 6.51 1.31
CA LYS A 76 -6.68 6.86 0.38
C LYS A 76 -6.84 8.36 0.16
N ASN A 77 -6.35 9.20 1.09
CA ASN A 77 -6.44 10.65 0.99
C ASN A 77 -5.30 11.29 0.18
N LEU A 78 -4.27 10.50 -0.16
CA LEU A 78 -3.13 10.97 -0.95
C LEU A 78 -3.41 11.06 -2.45
N ILE A 79 -4.46 10.40 -2.93
CA ILE A 79 -4.81 10.36 -4.35
C ILE A 79 -6.29 10.71 -4.55
N SER A 80 -6.57 11.52 -5.56
CA SER A 80 -7.92 11.93 -5.95
C SER A 80 -8.40 11.15 -7.16
N TYR A 81 -9.72 11.03 -7.32
CA TYR A 81 -10.32 10.51 -8.55
C TYR A 81 -10.18 11.52 -9.68
N GLU A 82 -9.93 11.02 -10.89
CA GLU A 82 -9.95 11.77 -12.13
C GLU A 82 -11.12 11.28 -12.98
N GLU A 83 -11.95 12.19 -13.45
CA GLU A 83 -13.17 11.86 -14.20
C GLU A 83 -12.87 10.98 -15.42
N GLY A 84 -13.57 9.83 -15.50
CA GLY A 84 -13.47 8.87 -16.59
C GLY A 84 -12.11 8.18 -16.73
N SER A 85 -11.23 8.27 -15.73
CA SER A 85 -9.86 7.74 -15.83
C SER A 85 -9.38 7.05 -14.56
N ILE A 86 -8.17 6.52 -14.62
CA ILE A 86 -7.46 5.91 -13.48
C ILE A 86 -6.27 6.81 -13.15
N ALA A 87 -6.32 7.44 -11.98
CA ALA A 87 -5.19 8.19 -11.45
C ALA A 87 -4.17 7.25 -10.81
N ASN A 88 -2.89 7.59 -10.92
CA ASN A 88 -1.77 6.84 -10.34
C ASN A 88 -0.86 7.75 -9.53
N LEU A 89 -0.38 7.28 -8.39
CA LEU A 89 0.58 7.98 -7.55
C LEU A 89 1.64 7.00 -7.04
N ASP A 90 2.87 7.17 -7.51
CA ASP A 90 4.01 6.40 -7.00
C ASP A 90 4.36 6.87 -5.59
N ILE A 91 4.34 5.95 -4.64
CA ILE A 91 4.77 6.19 -3.25
C ILE A 91 6.26 5.88 -3.09
N ALA A 92 6.68 4.70 -3.56
CA ALA A 92 8.08 4.30 -3.56
C ALA A 92 8.35 3.36 -4.73
N HIS A 93 9.55 3.45 -5.32
CA HIS A 93 10.00 2.50 -6.31
C HIS A 93 11.51 2.25 -6.22
N ALA A 94 11.90 1.05 -6.58
CA ALA A 94 13.27 0.59 -6.79
C ALA A 94 13.30 -0.24 -8.07
N ASP A 95 14.48 -0.70 -8.48
CA ASP A 95 14.64 -1.52 -9.69
C ASP A 95 13.76 -2.78 -9.68
N ASN A 96 13.54 -3.34 -8.49
CA ASN A 96 12.79 -4.58 -8.28
C ASN A 96 11.52 -4.42 -7.46
N MET A 97 11.05 -3.18 -7.23
CA MET A 97 9.86 -2.95 -6.41
C MET A 97 9.14 -1.68 -6.82
N LYS A 98 7.81 -1.73 -6.83
CA LYS A 98 6.93 -0.56 -6.91
C LYS A 98 5.87 -0.60 -5.83
N PHE A 99 5.66 0.52 -5.15
CA PHE A 99 4.54 0.74 -4.27
C PHE A 99 3.76 1.96 -4.77
N VAL A 100 2.56 1.73 -5.28
CA VAL A 100 1.74 2.74 -5.94
C VAL A 100 0.34 2.79 -5.35
N LEU A 101 -0.29 3.97 -5.41
CA LEU A 101 -1.72 4.14 -5.19
C LEU A 101 -2.41 4.33 -6.53
N MET A 102 -3.60 3.79 -6.67
CA MET A 102 -4.44 3.96 -7.85
C MET A 102 -5.87 4.33 -7.42
N ALA A 103 -6.44 5.31 -8.10
CA ALA A 103 -7.84 5.71 -7.92
C ALA A 103 -8.59 5.52 -9.24
N PHE A 104 -9.61 4.70 -9.21
CA PHE A 104 -10.45 4.33 -10.34
C PHE A 104 -11.76 5.10 -10.27
N ASP A 105 -12.07 5.89 -11.28
CA ASP A 105 -13.41 6.45 -11.41
C ASP A 105 -14.43 5.37 -11.80
N GLU A 106 -15.71 5.65 -11.62
CA GLU A 106 -16.78 4.71 -11.97
C GLU A 106 -16.68 4.25 -13.42
N GLY A 107 -16.80 2.93 -13.65
CA GLY A 107 -16.74 2.31 -14.96
C GLY A 107 -15.32 2.16 -15.54
N THR A 108 -14.29 2.50 -14.79
CA THR A 108 -12.89 2.29 -15.21
C THR A 108 -12.34 0.96 -14.70
N GLY A 109 -11.27 0.48 -15.32
CA GLY A 109 -10.64 -0.77 -14.94
C GLY A 109 -9.36 -1.06 -15.71
N LEU A 110 -8.56 -1.96 -15.18
CA LEU A 110 -7.41 -2.54 -15.86
C LEU A 110 -7.84 -3.80 -16.61
N THR A 111 -7.66 -3.81 -17.92
CA THR A 111 -7.92 -4.97 -18.76
C THR A 111 -7.01 -6.14 -18.39
N PRO A 112 -7.35 -7.40 -18.76
CA PRO A 112 -6.52 -8.56 -18.46
C PRO A 112 -5.08 -8.38 -18.93
N HIS A 113 -4.12 -8.52 -18.02
CA HIS A 113 -2.68 -8.40 -18.28
C HIS A 113 -1.87 -9.27 -17.30
N ARG A 114 -0.56 -9.32 -17.51
CA ARG A 114 0.39 -10.07 -16.66
C ARG A 114 1.45 -9.14 -16.12
N ALA A 115 1.74 -9.22 -14.82
CA ALA A 115 2.82 -8.47 -14.20
C ALA A 115 4.10 -9.32 -14.10
N PRO A 116 5.30 -8.71 -14.23
CA PRO A 116 6.58 -9.44 -14.20
C PRO A 116 7.03 -9.88 -12.81
N GLY A 117 6.23 -9.62 -11.77
CA GLY A 117 6.53 -9.92 -10.38
C GLY A 117 5.31 -10.35 -9.58
N ASN A 118 5.54 -10.73 -8.34
CA ASN A 118 4.48 -10.98 -7.37
C ASN A 118 3.91 -9.65 -6.88
N ALA A 119 2.61 -9.55 -6.71
CA ALA A 119 1.97 -8.33 -6.26
C ALA A 119 0.95 -8.59 -5.15
N ILE A 120 0.83 -7.63 -4.25
CA ILE A 120 -0.26 -7.56 -3.27
C ILE A 120 -1.01 -6.27 -3.53
N LEU A 121 -2.29 -6.41 -3.85
CA LEU A 121 -3.26 -5.34 -3.98
C LEU A 121 -4.04 -5.25 -2.67
N THR A 122 -4.19 -4.05 -2.11
CA THR A 122 -5.05 -3.79 -0.95
C THR A 122 -6.07 -2.72 -1.32
N ALA A 123 -7.35 -3.05 -1.18
CA ALA A 123 -8.44 -2.10 -1.38
C ALA A 123 -8.47 -1.08 -0.23
N LEU A 124 -8.40 0.19 -0.56
CA LEU A 124 -8.38 1.30 0.40
C LEU A 124 -9.75 1.96 0.56
N GLU A 125 -10.53 1.98 -0.52
CA GLU A 125 -11.86 2.59 -0.56
C GLU A 125 -12.69 1.95 -1.68
N GLY A 126 -13.99 1.77 -1.45
CA GLY A 126 -14.91 1.21 -2.44
C GLY A 126 -14.77 -0.29 -2.62
N LYS A 127 -15.15 -0.76 -3.82
CA LYS A 127 -15.19 -2.17 -4.17
C LYS A 127 -14.75 -2.39 -5.62
N ALA A 128 -14.11 -3.52 -5.89
CA ALA A 128 -13.73 -3.95 -7.24
C ALA A 128 -13.99 -5.44 -7.46
N ILE A 129 -14.11 -5.82 -8.71
CA ILE A 129 -14.00 -7.21 -9.15
C ILE A 129 -12.59 -7.45 -9.66
N ILE A 130 -11.92 -8.43 -9.07
CA ILE A 130 -10.61 -8.90 -9.46
C ILE A 130 -10.79 -10.14 -10.32
N GLY A 131 -10.48 -10.05 -11.62
CA GLY A 131 -10.34 -11.23 -12.46
C GLY A 131 -8.95 -11.83 -12.24
N TYR A 132 -8.85 -13.12 -11.94
CA TYR A 132 -7.58 -13.81 -11.76
C TYR A 132 -7.66 -15.25 -12.26
N GLU A 133 -6.82 -15.59 -13.25
CA GLU A 133 -6.73 -16.93 -13.87
C GLU A 133 -8.11 -17.48 -14.26
N GLY A 134 -8.97 -16.61 -14.87
CA GLY A 134 -10.28 -16.98 -15.38
C GLY A 134 -11.40 -17.06 -14.32
N LYS A 135 -11.14 -16.58 -13.10
CA LYS A 135 -12.15 -16.48 -12.03
C LYS A 135 -12.26 -15.03 -11.53
N ASP A 136 -13.46 -14.67 -11.12
CA ASP A 136 -13.76 -13.37 -10.55
C ASP A 136 -13.88 -13.45 -9.03
N TYR A 137 -13.30 -12.44 -8.36
CA TYR A 137 -13.31 -12.29 -6.91
C TYR A 137 -13.75 -10.87 -6.57
N GLU A 138 -14.73 -10.75 -5.69
CA GLU A 138 -15.10 -9.45 -5.13
C GLU A 138 -14.07 -9.05 -4.06
N LEU A 139 -13.60 -7.80 -4.12
CA LEU A 139 -12.67 -7.24 -3.16
C LEU A 139 -13.24 -5.94 -2.59
N ASN A 140 -13.42 -5.90 -1.27
CA ASN A 140 -13.96 -4.76 -0.53
C ASN A 140 -12.85 -3.98 0.18
N ALA A 141 -13.12 -2.72 0.52
CA ALA A 141 -12.19 -1.91 1.30
C ALA A 141 -11.70 -2.64 2.56
N GLY A 142 -10.39 -2.62 2.79
CA GLY A 142 -9.70 -3.33 3.87
C GLY A 142 -9.23 -4.75 3.51
N GLU A 143 -9.69 -5.32 2.39
CA GLU A 143 -9.26 -6.63 1.93
C GLU A 143 -8.06 -6.53 1.00
N SER A 144 -7.29 -7.63 0.92
CA SER A 144 -6.11 -7.74 0.05
C SER A 144 -6.20 -8.95 -0.86
N PHE A 145 -5.61 -8.84 -2.05
CA PHE A 145 -5.51 -9.91 -3.03
C PHE A 145 -4.07 -10.04 -3.52
N ARG A 146 -3.58 -11.29 -3.62
CA ARG A 146 -2.24 -11.57 -4.15
C ARG A 146 -2.31 -12.04 -5.59
N PHE A 147 -1.46 -11.46 -6.43
CA PHE A 147 -1.15 -11.94 -7.77
C PHE A 147 0.23 -12.59 -7.79
N ASP A 148 0.33 -13.79 -8.34
CA ASP A 148 1.62 -14.42 -8.60
C ASP A 148 2.24 -13.85 -9.89
N LYS A 149 3.56 -13.91 -9.97
CA LYS A 149 4.32 -13.51 -11.16
C LYS A 149 3.75 -14.14 -12.43
N ASN A 150 3.48 -13.31 -13.42
CA ASN A 150 2.87 -13.67 -14.70
C ASN A 150 1.43 -14.24 -14.61
N GLY A 151 0.76 -14.19 -13.46
CA GLY A 151 -0.66 -14.51 -13.35
C GLY A 151 -1.52 -13.53 -14.16
N LEU A 152 -2.45 -14.05 -14.98
CA LEU A 152 -3.36 -13.21 -15.76
C LEU A 152 -4.40 -12.59 -14.85
N HIS A 153 -4.45 -11.26 -14.77
CA HIS A 153 -5.36 -10.56 -13.89
C HIS A 153 -5.93 -9.28 -14.48
N SER A 154 -7.08 -8.87 -13.94
CA SER A 154 -7.77 -7.63 -14.26
C SER A 154 -8.35 -7.01 -12.99
N VAL A 155 -8.65 -5.72 -13.04
CA VAL A 155 -9.32 -4.99 -11.95
C VAL A 155 -10.45 -4.18 -12.56
N THR A 156 -11.69 -4.37 -12.10
CA THR A 156 -12.86 -3.63 -12.56
C THR A 156 -13.52 -2.94 -11.37
N ALA A 157 -13.51 -1.62 -11.37
CA ALA A 157 -14.12 -0.83 -10.32
C ALA A 157 -15.66 -1.00 -10.32
N GLN A 158 -16.22 -1.20 -9.14
CA GLN A 158 -17.67 -1.23 -8.89
C GLN A 158 -18.08 0.10 -8.23
N GLY A 159 -18.28 1.13 -9.04
CA GLY A 159 -18.30 2.52 -8.59
C GLY A 159 -16.88 3.08 -8.42
N LYS A 160 -16.70 4.07 -7.57
CA LYS A 160 -15.38 4.63 -7.27
C LYS A 160 -14.57 3.68 -6.38
N PHE A 161 -13.31 3.45 -6.74
CA PHE A 161 -12.44 2.49 -6.05
C PHE A 161 -11.02 3.03 -5.89
N LYS A 162 -10.42 2.84 -4.73
CA LYS A 162 -8.99 3.12 -4.50
C LYS A 162 -8.26 1.89 -3.98
N MET A 163 -7.04 1.71 -4.43
CA MET A 163 -6.18 0.63 -3.98
C MET A 163 -4.73 1.07 -3.81
N SER A 164 -3.99 0.33 -3.02
CA SER A 164 -2.54 0.28 -3.06
C SER A 164 -2.07 -1.00 -3.74
N LEU A 165 -0.97 -0.92 -4.47
CA LEU A 165 -0.33 -2.05 -5.11
C LEU A 165 1.15 -2.08 -4.72
N LEU A 166 1.58 -3.17 -4.10
CA LEU A 166 2.98 -3.49 -3.88
C LEU A 166 3.37 -4.58 -4.87
N LEU A 167 4.21 -4.23 -5.84
CA LEU A 167 4.78 -5.15 -6.83
C LEU A 167 6.24 -5.42 -6.50
N VAL A 168 6.62 -6.70 -6.43
CA VAL A 168 8.00 -7.15 -6.25
C VAL A 168 8.41 -7.97 -7.46
N ILE A 169 9.47 -7.52 -8.13
CA ILE A 169 10.04 -8.13 -9.34
C ILE A 169 11.27 -8.95 -8.92
N GLU A 170 11.25 -10.23 -9.24
CA GLU A 170 12.36 -11.17 -8.99
C GLU A 170 13.16 -11.43 -10.26
#